data_bdc6f8f39582675dfefdedf21460315d
#
_entry.id   bdc6f8f39582675dfefdedf21460315d
#
_cell.length_a   1.000
_cell.length_b   1.000
_cell.length_c   1.000
_cell.angle_alpha   90.00
_cell.angle_beta   90.00
_cell.angle_gamma   90.00
#
_symmetry.space_group_name_H-M   'P 1'
#
loop_
_entity.id
_entity.type
_entity.pdbx_description
1 polymer ?
#
loop_
_entity_poly.entity_id
_entity_poly.type
_entity_poly.pdbx_seq_one_letter_code
_entity_poly.pdbx_strand_id
1 'polypeptide(L)'
;HIDVIISNKKDQNFKNYKKIKSVLNEFNENISFVFDPQKIEQIPLIKDSDSISFKLINRKNSEYLNGIDVKQSYSDFFEPINWKTSKDQFINTKISFMPKRKVLTTILELDYKTLLGGDYARIFSINPKKIKIAIIPSDTKIFLGRTINSFNPAIEQSAFNDSVKSCLSDRLNIDFVQNENDSELYMYFDVSSNENLRRMNRKEPFISKAFFILKIDDITENTQIIDHVILSKAAKNFDFVERAGIKALQELSHESMKVFCN
;
A
#
# COMPACT_ATOMS: atom_id res chain seq x y z
N HIS A 1 -11.43 -29.89 7.22
CA HIS A 1 -10.49 -30.67 6.38
C HIS A 1 -9.04 -30.61 6.86
N ILE A 2 -8.61 -29.61 7.63
CA ILE A 2 -7.27 -29.49 8.20
C ILE A 2 -7.06 -30.47 9.35
N ASP A 3 -8.05 -30.71 10.17
CA ASP A 3 -8.00 -31.60 11.35
C ASP A 3 -7.74 -33.06 10.99
N VAL A 4 -8.22 -33.51 9.82
CA VAL A 4 -8.05 -34.89 9.34
C VAL A 4 -6.62 -35.19 8.87
N ILE A 5 -5.88 -34.17 8.48
CA ILE A 5 -4.54 -34.32 7.88
C ILE A 5 -3.45 -34.41 8.96
N ILE A 6 -3.69 -33.90 10.17
CA ILE A 6 -2.71 -33.80 11.26
C ILE A 6 -2.64 -35.06 12.13
N SER A 7 -3.64 -35.94 12.07
CA SER A 7 -3.79 -37.06 13.02
C SER A 7 -2.95 -38.33 12.77
N ASN A 8 -2.13 -38.42 11.70
CA ASN A 8 -1.41 -39.65 11.35
C ASN A 8 0.13 -39.50 11.20
N LYS A 9 0.85 -40.21 12.08
CA LYS A 9 2.28 -40.66 12.12
C LYS A 9 3.42 -39.71 11.67
N LYS A 10 4.53 -39.69 12.46
CA LYS A 10 5.66 -38.74 12.39
C LYS A 10 6.23 -38.41 11.01
N ASP A 11 6.44 -39.36 10.10
CA ASP A 11 7.00 -39.04 8.78
C ASP A 11 5.98 -38.54 7.77
N GLN A 12 4.74 -38.96 7.91
CA GLN A 12 3.61 -38.43 7.14
C GLN A 12 3.23 -37.02 7.60
N ASN A 13 3.43 -36.73 8.88
CA ASN A 13 3.20 -35.41 9.49
C ASN A 13 4.12 -34.33 8.90
N PHE A 14 5.39 -34.64 8.61
CA PHE A 14 6.30 -33.67 8.03
C PHE A 14 5.98 -33.32 6.56
N LYS A 15 5.59 -34.31 5.76
CA LYS A 15 5.12 -34.08 4.38
C LYS A 15 3.82 -33.29 4.38
N ASN A 16 2.91 -33.61 5.27
CA ASN A 16 1.64 -32.90 5.43
C ASN A 16 1.85 -31.46 5.91
N TYR A 17 2.78 -31.24 6.85
CA TYR A 17 3.17 -29.90 7.31
C TYR A 17 3.63 -29.01 6.14
N LYS A 18 4.58 -29.50 5.32
CA LYS A 18 5.07 -28.76 4.14
C LYS A 18 3.94 -28.44 3.15
N LYS A 19 3.08 -29.41 2.89
CA LYS A 19 1.94 -29.24 1.99
C LYS A 19 0.95 -28.19 2.51
N ILE A 20 0.58 -28.26 3.79
CA ILE A 20 -0.33 -27.30 4.41
C ILE A 20 0.29 -25.90 4.43
N LYS A 21 1.57 -25.78 4.83
CA LYS A 21 2.28 -24.49 4.84
C LYS A 21 2.35 -23.90 3.43
N SER A 22 2.60 -24.71 2.41
CA SER A 22 2.58 -24.24 1.01
C SER A 22 1.21 -23.72 0.59
N VAL A 23 0.14 -24.43 0.92
CA VAL A 23 -1.24 -24.01 0.62
C VAL A 23 -1.59 -22.70 1.35
N LEU A 24 -1.21 -22.56 2.62
CA LEU A 24 -1.46 -21.36 3.39
C LEU A 24 -0.64 -20.15 2.89
N ASN A 25 0.60 -20.37 2.48
CA ASN A 25 1.40 -19.31 1.85
C ASN A 25 0.80 -18.89 0.50
N GLU A 26 0.43 -19.85 -0.34
CA GLU A 26 -0.24 -19.60 -1.61
C GLU A 26 -1.55 -18.85 -1.43
N PHE A 27 -2.35 -19.20 -0.42
CA PHE A 27 -3.56 -18.49 -0.04
C PHE A 27 -3.23 -17.05 0.35
N ASN A 28 -2.25 -16.85 1.23
CA ASN A 28 -1.82 -15.52 1.70
C ASN A 28 -1.31 -14.63 0.57
N GLU A 29 -0.56 -15.19 -0.40
CA GLU A 29 -0.04 -14.48 -1.57
C GLU A 29 -1.16 -14.06 -2.54
N ASN A 30 -2.20 -14.86 -2.66
CA ASN A 30 -3.30 -14.61 -3.59
C ASN A 30 -4.43 -13.76 -2.99
N ILE A 31 -4.41 -13.46 -1.71
CA ILE A 31 -5.40 -12.56 -1.11
C ILE A 31 -4.97 -11.10 -1.26
N SER A 32 -5.95 -10.24 -1.53
CA SER A 32 -5.77 -8.79 -1.50
C SER A 32 -6.95 -8.10 -0.84
N PHE A 33 -6.65 -6.99 -0.18
CA PHE A 33 -7.66 -6.04 0.28
C PHE A 33 -8.15 -5.22 -0.92
N VAL A 34 -9.46 -5.03 -1.00
CA VAL A 34 -10.11 -4.13 -1.96
C VAL A 34 -10.84 -3.09 -1.15
N PHE A 35 -10.52 -1.83 -1.38
CA PHE A 35 -11.12 -0.69 -0.69
C PHE A 35 -12.21 -0.05 -1.56
N ASP A 36 -13.18 0.59 -0.93
CA ASP A 36 -14.17 1.42 -1.62
C ASP A 36 -13.63 2.86 -1.78
N PRO A 37 -13.69 3.44 -2.98
CA PRO A 37 -14.16 2.91 -4.26
C PRO A 37 -13.14 1.96 -4.92
N GLN A 38 -13.45 0.72 -5.01
CA GLN A 38 -12.79 -0.46 -5.62
C GLN A 38 -11.29 -0.35 -5.96
N LYS A 39 -10.48 0.10 -5.01
CA LYS A 39 -9.02 0.19 -5.14
C LYS A 39 -8.34 -0.98 -4.45
N ILE A 40 -7.57 -1.74 -5.20
CA ILE A 40 -6.82 -2.89 -4.68
C ILE A 40 -5.55 -2.37 -4.01
N GLU A 41 -5.43 -2.58 -2.68
CA GLU A 41 -4.24 -2.34 -1.86
C GLU A 41 -3.62 -0.92 -1.97
N GLN A 42 -4.43 0.13 -2.22
CA GLN A 42 -3.91 1.44 -2.61
C GLN A 42 -4.44 2.62 -1.79
N ILE A 43 -4.73 2.42 -0.50
CA ILE A 43 -5.05 3.55 0.39
C ILE A 43 -3.99 3.67 1.48
N PRO A 44 -2.84 4.32 1.19
CA PRO A 44 -1.83 4.53 2.22
C PRO A 44 -2.21 5.62 3.22
N LEU A 45 -3.12 6.53 2.83
CA LEU A 45 -3.44 7.76 3.57
C LEU A 45 -4.95 8.02 3.58
N ILE A 46 -5.50 8.35 4.74
CA ILE A 46 -6.89 8.81 4.94
C ILE A 46 -6.96 9.96 5.93
N LYS A 47 -8.06 10.73 5.89
CA LYS A 47 -8.38 11.71 6.92
C LYS A 47 -8.86 11.05 8.20
N ASP A 48 -8.77 11.77 9.30
CA ASP A 48 -9.34 11.38 10.59
C ASP A 48 -10.87 11.27 10.57
N SER A 49 -11.55 11.98 9.67
CA SER A 49 -13.01 11.92 9.47
C SER A 49 -13.48 10.79 8.57
N ASP A 50 -12.56 10.14 7.86
CA ASP A 50 -12.90 9.11 6.87
C ASP A 50 -13.18 7.75 7.53
N SER A 51 -13.93 6.92 6.84
CA SER A 51 -14.09 5.50 7.16
C SER A 51 -13.28 4.65 6.20
N ILE A 52 -12.78 3.53 6.72
CA ILE A 52 -12.13 2.53 5.89
C ILE A 52 -13.17 1.48 5.51
N SER A 53 -13.45 1.36 4.22
CA SER A 53 -14.36 0.34 3.68
C SER A 53 -13.57 -0.68 2.89
N PHE A 54 -13.60 -1.96 3.29
CA PHE A 54 -12.81 -2.98 2.62
C PHE A 54 -13.53 -4.32 2.45
N LYS A 55 -13.07 -5.08 1.47
CA LYS A 55 -13.35 -6.51 1.23
C LYS A 55 -12.05 -7.25 1.00
N LEU A 56 -12.10 -8.57 1.02
CA LEU A 56 -11.00 -9.41 0.55
C LEU A 56 -11.36 -10.06 -0.79
N ILE A 57 -10.37 -10.16 -1.67
CA ILE A 57 -10.50 -10.82 -2.96
C ILE A 57 -9.39 -11.87 -3.13
N ASN A 58 -9.73 -12.97 -3.77
CA ASN A 58 -8.74 -13.91 -4.28
C ASN A 58 -8.33 -13.49 -5.69
N ARG A 59 -7.07 -13.10 -5.88
CA ARG A 59 -6.55 -12.63 -7.17
C ARG A 59 -6.57 -13.66 -8.28
N LYS A 60 -6.53 -14.96 -7.96
CA LYS A 60 -6.52 -16.04 -8.97
C LYS A 60 -7.82 -16.11 -9.77
N ASN A 61 -8.94 -15.95 -9.09
CA ASN A 61 -10.26 -16.12 -9.67
C ASN A 61 -11.12 -14.86 -9.58
N SER A 62 -10.58 -13.77 -9.02
CA SER A 62 -11.27 -12.49 -8.80
C SER A 62 -12.55 -12.61 -7.94
N GLU A 63 -12.64 -13.63 -7.09
CA GLU A 63 -13.79 -13.84 -6.21
C GLU A 63 -13.59 -13.15 -4.87
N TYR A 64 -14.66 -12.49 -4.38
CA TYR A 64 -14.69 -11.95 -3.03
C TYR A 64 -14.79 -13.06 -1.99
N LEU A 65 -14.02 -12.92 -0.92
CA LEU A 65 -13.93 -13.92 0.13
C LEU A 65 -14.92 -13.62 1.24
N ASN A 66 -15.56 -14.67 1.73
CA ASN A 66 -16.55 -14.62 2.81
C ASN A 66 -16.04 -15.35 4.05
N GLY A 67 -16.33 -14.80 5.22
CA GLY A 67 -16.05 -15.48 6.51
C GLY A 67 -14.58 -15.52 6.89
N ILE A 68 -13.71 -14.73 6.25
CA ILE A 68 -12.30 -14.62 6.61
C ILE A 68 -12.13 -13.62 7.74
N ASP A 69 -11.40 -14.01 8.77
CA ASP A 69 -11.14 -13.16 9.92
C ASP A 69 -10.00 -12.17 9.61
N VAL A 70 -10.29 -10.89 9.84
CA VAL A 70 -9.34 -9.76 9.69
C VAL A 70 -9.26 -9.05 11.02
N LYS A 71 -8.03 -8.83 11.46
CA LYS A 71 -7.71 -8.05 12.64
C LYS A 71 -7.32 -6.64 12.24
N GLN A 72 -7.92 -5.66 12.87
CA GLN A 72 -7.55 -4.26 12.79
C GLN A 72 -6.87 -3.84 14.08
N SER A 73 -5.65 -3.33 13.99
CA SER A 73 -4.89 -2.81 15.13
C SER A 73 -4.46 -1.37 14.85
N TYR A 74 -4.27 -0.60 15.90
CA TYR A 74 -3.77 0.78 15.85
C TYR A 74 -2.40 0.86 16.52
N SER A 75 -1.56 1.81 16.08
CA SER A 75 -0.18 1.92 16.57
C SER A 75 -0.06 2.18 18.07
N ASP A 76 -1.03 2.81 18.69
CA ASP A 76 -0.82 3.43 19.99
C ASP A 76 -1.87 3.21 21.06
N PHE A 77 -2.60 2.22 21.27
CA PHE A 77 -3.43 2.10 22.50
C PHE A 77 -4.82 1.47 22.40
N PHE A 78 -5.24 1.00 21.25
CA PHE A 78 -6.56 0.38 21.18
C PHE A 78 -6.46 -1.15 21.13
N GLU A 79 -7.35 -1.80 21.83
CA GLU A 79 -7.50 -3.24 21.63
C GLU A 79 -7.84 -3.53 20.17
N PRO A 80 -7.24 -4.59 19.59
CA PRO A 80 -7.51 -4.96 18.21
C PRO A 80 -8.98 -5.29 18.00
N ILE A 81 -9.53 -4.83 16.89
CA ILE A 81 -10.89 -5.12 16.48
C ILE A 81 -10.84 -6.27 15.47
N ASN A 82 -11.69 -7.27 15.67
CA ASN A 82 -11.80 -8.39 14.75
C ASN A 82 -13.03 -8.23 13.87
N TRP A 83 -12.81 -8.43 12.58
CA TRP A 83 -13.82 -8.34 11.54
C TRP A 83 -13.96 -9.65 10.82
N LYS A 84 -15.15 -9.98 10.37
CA LYS A 84 -15.39 -11.13 9.49
C LYS A 84 -15.84 -10.65 8.13
N THR A 85 -15.13 -11.03 7.08
CA THR A 85 -15.40 -10.55 5.72
C THR A 85 -16.71 -11.11 5.17
N SER A 86 -17.33 -10.32 4.30
CA SER A 86 -18.49 -10.70 3.51
C SER A 86 -18.20 -10.51 2.03
N LYS A 87 -18.70 -11.40 1.19
CA LYS A 87 -18.64 -11.23 -0.27
C LYS A 87 -19.63 -10.17 -0.78
N ASP A 88 -20.71 -9.96 -0.04
CA ASP A 88 -21.83 -9.11 -0.48
C ASP A 88 -21.68 -7.66 -0.01
N GLN A 89 -21.02 -7.43 1.15
CA GLN A 89 -20.92 -6.12 1.78
C GLN A 89 -19.47 -5.75 2.10
N PHE A 90 -19.13 -4.46 1.97
CA PHE A 90 -17.89 -3.92 2.50
C PHE A 90 -17.97 -3.84 4.03
N ILE A 91 -16.88 -4.17 4.69
CA ILE A 91 -16.69 -3.90 6.10
C ILE A 91 -16.36 -2.42 6.23
N ASN A 92 -17.17 -1.67 6.96
CA ASN A 92 -16.96 -0.26 7.24
C ASN A 92 -16.41 -0.09 8.65
N THR A 93 -15.20 0.43 8.75
CA THR A 93 -14.58 0.76 10.03
C THR A 93 -14.50 2.28 10.17
N LYS A 94 -15.07 2.79 11.25
CA LYS A 94 -14.92 4.21 11.61
C LYS A 94 -13.80 4.34 12.64
N ILE A 95 -13.03 5.41 12.50
CA ILE A 95 -12.06 5.78 13.50
C ILE A 95 -12.83 6.46 14.63
N SER A 96 -12.96 5.76 15.75
CA SER A 96 -13.82 6.22 16.85
C SER A 96 -13.20 7.33 17.69
N PHE A 97 -11.89 7.50 17.62
CA PHE A 97 -11.17 8.47 18.45
C PHE A 97 -9.79 8.75 17.86
N MET A 98 -9.45 10.03 17.70
CA MET A 98 -8.11 10.48 17.39
C MET A 98 -7.58 11.32 18.55
N PRO A 99 -6.39 11.03 19.10
CA PRO A 99 -5.69 11.97 19.94
C PRO A 99 -5.46 13.26 19.14
N LYS A 100 -5.70 14.41 19.73
CA LYS A 100 -5.51 15.70 19.06
C LYS A 100 -4.09 15.75 18.47
N ARG A 101 -4.01 15.99 17.16
CA ARG A 101 -2.79 16.27 16.38
C ARG A 101 -1.73 15.17 16.32
N LYS A 102 -2.12 13.91 16.41
CA LYS A 102 -1.17 12.82 16.21
C LYS A 102 -1.59 11.96 15.03
N VAL A 103 -0.63 11.66 14.14
CA VAL A 103 -0.85 10.68 13.08
C VAL A 103 -0.98 9.30 13.70
N LEU A 104 -2.08 8.62 13.39
CA LEU A 104 -2.28 7.23 13.78
C LEU A 104 -2.01 6.32 12.60
N THR A 105 -1.50 5.13 12.90
CA THR A 105 -1.41 4.06 11.92
C THR A 105 -2.39 2.96 12.29
N THR A 106 -3.22 2.58 11.33
CA THR A 106 -4.02 1.35 11.43
C THR A 106 -3.44 0.26 10.54
N ILE A 107 -3.43 -0.95 11.05
CA ILE A 107 -2.96 -2.14 10.34
C ILE A 107 -4.14 -3.09 10.22
N LEU A 108 -4.50 -3.43 8.97
CA LEU A 108 -5.40 -4.52 8.65
C LEU A 108 -4.57 -5.75 8.32
N GLU A 109 -4.79 -6.85 9.01
CA GLU A 109 -4.08 -8.12 8.76
C GLU A 109 -5.02 -9.32 8.82
N LEU A 110 -4.72 -10.38 8.08
CA LEU A 110 -5.43 -11.65 8.19
C LEU A 110 -5.18 -12.26 9.56
N ASP A 111 -6.26 -12.59 10.27
CA ASP A 111 -6.15 -13.22 11.60
C ASP A 111 -6.06 -14.75 11.50
N TYR A 112 -4.86 -15.24 11.21
CA TYR A 112 -4.60 -16.69 11.19
C TYR A 112 -4.79 -17.36 12.54
N LYS A 113 -4.70 -16.63 13.66
CA LYS A 113 -4.91 -17.17 14.98
C LYS A 113 -6.38 -17.58 15.17
N THR A 114 -7.30 -16.74 14.73
CA THR A 114 -8.74 -17.07 14.76
C THR A 114 -9.10 -18.09 13.67
N LEU A 115 -8.49 -17.96 12.49
CA LEU A 115 -8.78 -18.77 11.31
C LEU A 115 -8.35 -20.24 11.46
N LEU A 116 -7.18 -20.49 12.09
CA LEU A 116 -6.58 -21.80 12.22
C LEU A 116 -6.59 -22.33 13.67
N GLY A 117 -6.89 -21.48 14.63
CA GLY A 117 -6.62 -21.75 16.05
C GLY A 117 -5.19 -21.39 16.43
N GLY A 118 -5.00 -20.96 17.71
CA GLY A 118 -3.73 -20.39 18.20
C GLY A 118 -2.52 -21.30 18.03
N ASP A 119 -2.68 -22.60 18.27
CA ASP A 119 -1.58 -23.57 18.18
C ASP A 119 -1.14 -23.81 16.74
N TYR A 120 -2.06 -23.95 15.81
CA TYR A 120 -1.74 -24.14 14.39
C TYR A 120 -1.14 -22.87 13.76
N ALA A 121 -1.65 -21.71 14.09
CA ALA A 121 -1.07 -20.44 13.64
C ALA A 121 0.41 -20.32 14.06
N ARG A 122 0.74 -20.72 15.29
CA ARG A 122 2.12 -20.75 15.81
C ARG A 122 2.99 -21.79 15.09
N ILE A 123 2.46 -23.01 14.88
CA ILE A 123 3.20 -24.11 14.21
C ILE A 123 3.56 -23.73 12.77
N PHE A 124 2.62 -23.18 12.01
CA PHE A 124 2.85 -22.86 10.60
C PHE A 124 3.66 -21.58 10.41
N SER A 125 3.69 -20.68 11.40
CA SER A 125 4.46 -19.42 11.37
C SER A 125 4.28 -18.65 10.07
N ILE A 126 3.02 -18.45 9.65
CA ILE A 126 2.71 -17.72 8.44
C ILE A 126 2.79 -16.22 8.73
N ASN A 127 3.49 -15.50 7.86
CA ASN A 127 3.48 -14.04 7.89
C ASN A 127 2.17 -13.55 7.26
N PRO A 128 1.23 -13.00 8.04
CA PRO A 128 -0.07 -12.64 7.50
C PRO A 128 0.02 -11.51 6.48
N LYS A 129 -0.82 -11.56 5.46
CA LYS A 129 -1.05 -10.42 4.58
C LYS A 129 -1.57 -9.26 5.41
N LYS A 130 -0.88 -8.11 5.32
CA LYS A 130 -1.22 -6.91 6.07
C LYS A 130 -1.10 -5.66 5.20
N ILE A 131 -1.92 -4.67 5.53
CA ILE A 131 -1.85 -3.32 4.97
C ILE A 131 -1.76 -2.33 6.12
N LYS A 132 -0.87 -1.38 5.99
CA LYS A 132 -0.68 -0.26 6.90
C LYS A 132 -1.28 0.99 6.27
N ILE A 133 -2.15 1.69 6.99
CA ILE A 133 -2.82 2.91 6.55
C ILE A 133 -2.53 4.00 7.58
N ALA A 134 -1.98 5.12 7.12
CA ALA A 134 -1.82 6.30 7.96
C ALA A 134 -3.09 7.14 7.97
N ILE A 135 -3.48 7.54 9.16
CA ILE A 135 -4.63 8.40 9.41
C ILE A 135 -4.08 9.78 9.78
N ILE A 136 -4.30 10.74 8.91
CA ILE A 136 -3.76 12.09 9.05
C ILE A 136 -4.83 12.99 9.67
N PRO A 137 -4.54 13.65 10.81
CA PRO A 137 -5.42 14.65 11.36
C PRO A 137 -5.66 15.79 10.38
N SER A 138 -6.87 16.35 10.39
CA SER A 138 -7.16 17.59 9.65
C SER A 138 -6.25 18.72 10.15
N ASP A 139 -5.88 19.61 9.24
CA ASP A 139 -4.99 20.77 9.50
C ASP A 139 -3.53 20.41 9.85
N THR A 140 -3.09 19.18 9.55
CA THR A 140 -1.68 18.77 9.71
C THR A 140 -0.79 19.53 8.73
N LYS A 141 0.31 20.09 9.23
CA LYS A 141 1.32 20.76 8.41
C LYS A 141 2.34 19.78 7.89
N ILE A 142 2.45 19.70 6.57
CA ILE A 142 3.33 18.74 5.89
C ILE A 142 4.39 19.50 5.09
N PHE A 143 5.65 19.15 5.30
CA PHE A 143 6.72 19.53 4.39
C PHE A 143 6.88 18.48 3.31
N LEU A 144 6.83 18.93 2.04
CA LEU A 144 7.02 18.06 0.90
C LEU A 144 8.45 18.14 0.42
N GLY A 145 9.27 17.17 0.86
CA GLY A 145 10.59 16.91 0.29
C GLY A 145 10.50 15.99 -0.92
N ARG A 146 11.43 16.09 -1.84
CA ARG A 146 11.42 15.26 -3.05
C ARG A 146 12.79 15.12 -3.69
N THR A 147 12.97 14.01 -4.38
CA THR A 147 14.02 13.81 -5.36
C THR A 147 13.39 13.37 -6.67
N ILE A 148 13.69 14.09 -7.75
CA ILE A 148 13.33 13.66 -9.10
C ILE A 148 14.62 13.44 -9.86
N ASN A 149 14.79 12.21 -10.31
CA ASN A 149 15.89 11.81 -11.17
C ASN A 149 15.30 11.29 -12.48
N SER A 150 15.35 12.09 -13.51
CA SER A 150 14.84 11.77 -14.83
C SER A 150 15.77 12.25 -15.93
N PHE A 151 15.53 11.84 -17.17
CA PHE A 151 16.29 12.32 -18.34
C PHE A 151 16.11 13.82 -18.61
N ASN A 152 15.01 14.41 -18.15
CA ASN A 152 14.79 15.86 -18.25
C ASN A 152 14.03 16.39 -17.04
N PRO A 153 14.71 16.64 -15.92
CA PRO A 153 14.08 16.98 -14.65
C PRO A 153 13.34 18.32 -14.64
N ALA A 154 13.73 19.27 -15.51
CA ALA A 154 13.20 20.63 -15.43
C ALA A 154 11.74 20.77 -15.92
N ILE A 155 11.34 19.99 -16.92
CA ILE A 155 10.01 20.08 -17.55
C ILE A 155 8.94 19.33 -16.72
N GLU A 156 9.33 18.27 -16.03
CA GLU A 156 8.41 17.34 -15.40
C GLU A 156 8.18 17.64 -13.92
N GLN A 157 9.10 18.35 -13.32
CA GLN A 157 9.05 18.65 -11.89
C GLN A 157 7.84 19.47 -11.47
N SER A 158 7.49 20.52 -12.19
CA SER A 158 6.39 21.42 -11.80
C SER A 158 5.03 20.72 -11.92
N ALA A 159 4.77 20.09 -13.07
CA ALA A 159 3.49 19.44 -13.34
C ALA A 159 3.17 18.29 -12.37
N PHE A 160 4.17 17.44 -12.06
CA PHE A 160 3.97 16.35 -11.13
C PHE A 160 3.67 16.86 -9.72
N ASN A 161 4.45 17.86 -9.26
CA ASN A 161 4.26 18.39 -7.92
C ASN A 161 2.96 19.11 -7.70
N ASP A 162 2.65 20.03 -8.59
CA ASP A 162 1.48 20.87 -8.42
C ASP A 162 0.21 19.99 -8.44
N SER A 163 0.21 18.97 -9.31
CA SER A 163 -0.87 17.99 -9.35
C SER A 163 -0.98 17.17 -8.06
N VAL A 164 0.14 16.65 -7.54
CA VAL A 164 0.12 15.84 -6.32
C VAL A 164 -0.19 16.68 -5.09
N LYS A 165 0.39 17.88 -4.99
CA LYS A 165 0.09 18.80 -3.88
C LYS A 165 -1.38 19.21 -3.85
N SER A 166 -1.91 19.68 -4.98
CA SER A 166 -3.32 20.07 -5.09
C SER A 166 -4.23 18.93 -4.68
N CYS A 167 -3.99 17.77 -5.23
CA CYS A 167 -4.77 16.58 -4.95
C CYS A 167 -4.75 16.16 -3.47
N LEU A 168 -3.57 16.09 -2.86
CA LEU A 168 -3.44 15.72 -1.45
C LEU A 168 -4.02 16.81 -0.53
N SER A 169 -3.84 18.10 -0.87
CA SER A 169 -4.46 19.21 -0.14
C SER A 169 -5.97 19.11 -0.16
N ASP A 170 -6.56 18.96 -1.36
CA ASP A 170 -8.00 18.88 -1.53
C ASP A 170 -8.61 17.65 -0.84
N ARG A 171 -7.91 16.51 -0.94
CA ARG A 171 -8.42 15.26 -0.38
C ARG A 171 -8.21 15.15 1.13
N LEU A 172 -7.03 15.50 1.63
CA LEU A 172 -6.64 15.30 3.03
C LEU A 172 -6.83 16.55 3.90
N ASN A 173 -7.16 17.70 3.29
CA ASN A 173 -7.27 19.00 3.98
C ASN A 173 -6.01 19.32 4.79
N ILE A 174 -4.85 19.12 4.16
CA ILE A 174 -3.54 19.34 4.76
C ILE A 174 -2.91 20.64 4.23
N ASP A 175 -2.10 21.27 5.06
CA ASP A 175 -1.33 22.44 4.70
C ASP A 175 0.10 22.05 4.30
N PHE A 176 0.49 22.32 3.06
CA PHE A 176 1.89 22.18 2.64
C PHE A 176 2.68 23.42 3.01
N VAL A 177 3.65 23.23 3.91
CA VAL A 177 4.57 24.30 4.33
C VAL A 177 5.84 24.34 3.49
N GLN A 178 6.50 25.50 3.44
CA GLN A 178 7.72 25.68 2.65
C GLN A 178 9.00 25.34 3.42
N ASN A 179 8.98 25.45 4.75
CA ASN A 179 10.08 25.10 5.62
C ASN A 179 9.79 23.80 6.36
N GLU A 180 10.76 22.92 6.41
CA GLU A 180 10.70 21.69 7.19
C GLU A 180 10.46 21.96 8.68
N ASN A 181 11.07 22.99 9.23
CA ASN A 181 10.93 23.38 10.64
C ASN A 181 9.51 23.81 11.03
N ASP A 182 8.67 24.17 10.07
CA ASP A 182 7.28 24.57 10.31
C ASP A 182 6.30 23.39 10.15
N SER A 183 6.81 22.19 9.86
CA SER A 183 6.01 21.01 9.60
C SER A 183 5.94 20.04 10.78
N GLU A 184 4.86 19.27 10.84
CA GLU A 184 4.66 18.18 11.77
C GLU A 184 5.06 16.83 11.12
N LEU A 185 4.88 16.73 9.79
CA LEU A 185 5.23 15.57 9.01
C LEU A 185 6.14 15.93 7.84
N TYR A 186 7.05 15.04 7.56
CA TYR A 186 7.87 15.04 6.36
C TYR A 186 7.34 14.01 5.36
N MET A 187 6.84 14.47 4.22
CA MET A 187 6.44 13.62 3.12
C MET A 187 7.50 13.67 2.04
N TYR A 188 8.00 12.52 1.68
CA TYR A 188 9.09 12.40 0.73
C TYR A 188 8.64 11.62 -0.51
N PHE A 189 8.87 12.22 -1.68
CA PHE A 189 8.71 11.54 -2.95
C PHE A 189 10.07 11.27 -3.57
N ASP A 190 10.32 10.04 -3.93
CA ASP A 190 11.38 9.67 -4.84
C ASP A 190 10.76 9.27 -6.18
N VAL A 191 11.04 10.07 -7.21
CA VAL A 191 10.53 9.82 -8.57
C VAL A 191 11.72 9.70 -9.49
N SER A 192 11.83 8.58 -10.16
CA SER A 192 12.94 8.32 -11.09
C SER A 192 12.45 7.65 -12.37
N SER A 193 13.12 7.92 -13.47
CA SER A 193 12.95 7.17 -14.71
C SER A 193 14.31 6.77 -15.32
N ASN A 194 14.39 5.53 -15.77
CA ASN A 194 15.63 4.95 -16.30
C ASN A 194 15.32 4.08 -17.51
N GLU A 195 16.31 3.87 -18.34
CA GLU A 195 16.26 2.86 -19.39
C GLU A 195 16.06 1.48 -18.73
N ASN A 196 14.94 0.83 -19.02
CA ASN A 196 14.61 -0.46 -18.43
C ASN A 196 15.24 -1.62 -19.23
N LEU A 197 15.29 -1.49 -20.55
CA LEU A 197 15.87 -2.49 -21.44
C LEU A 197 16.73 -1.78 -22.48
N ARG A 198 17.98 -2.23 -22.56
CA ARG A 198 18.89 -1.75 -23.59
C ARG A 198 18.43 -2.25 -24.97
N ARG A 199 18.31 -1.31 -25.91
CA ARG A 199 17.93 -1.60 -27.29
C ARG A 199 18.97 -2.50 -27.96
N MET A 200 18.56 -3.66 -28.47
CA MET A 200 19.45 -4.60 -29.14
C MET A 200 19.59 -4.32 -30.63
N ASN A 201 18.55 -3.77 -31.25
CA ASN A 201 18.58 -3.42 -32.66
C ASN A 201 17.73 -2.17 -32.95
N ARG A 202 17.92 -1.54 -34.11
CA ARG A 202 17.24 -0.28 -34.49
C ARG A 202 15.72 -0.41 -34.66
N LYS A 203 15.18 -1.62 -34.80
CA LYS A 203 13.74 -1.87 -34.97
C LYS A 203 13.03 -2.01 -33.63
N GLU A 204 13.75 -2.16 -32.54
CA GLU A 204 13.16 -2.23 -31.20
C GLU A 204 12.97 -0.84 -30.59
N PRO A 205 11.89 -0.61 -29.83
CA PRO A 205 11.72 0.64 -29.10
C PRO A 205 12.69 0.72 -27.92
N PHE A 206 13.03 1.93 -27.52
CA PHE A 206 13.55 2.21 -26.18
C PHE A 206 12.42 1.98 -25.17
N ILE A 207 12.74 1.33 -24.05
CA ILE A 207 11.80 1.09 -22.96
C ILE A 207 12.36 1.75 -21.71
N SER A 208 11.62 2.71 -21.16
CA SER A 208 11.93 3.31 -19.86
C SER A 208 10.88 2.94 -18.84
N LYS A 209 11.29 2.80 -17.60
CA LYS A 209 10.43 2.54 -16.46
C LYS A 209 10.58 3.69 -15.46
N ALA A 210 9.45 4.26 -15.06
CA ALA A 210 9.38 5.26 -14.00
C ALA A 210 8.90 4.62 -12.71
N PHE A 211 9.42 5.10 -11.59
CA PHE A 211 9.10 4.68 -10.24
C PHE A 211 8.69 5.88 -9.41
N PHE A 212 7.71 5.67 -8.54
CA PHE A 212 7.31 6.60 -7.52
C PHE A 212 7.37 5.90 -6.17
N ILE A 213 8.06 6.49 -5.22
CA ILE A 213 8.18 6.00 -3.85
C ILE A 213 7.70 7.10 -2.93
N LEU A 214 6.71 6.81 -2.11
CA LEU A 214 6.20 7.70 -1.06
C LEU A 214 6.66 7.18 0.31
N LYS A 215 7.25 8.07 1.11
CA LYS A 215 7.56 7.86 2.53
C LYS A 215 6.91 8.96 3.34
N ILE A 216 6.57 8.65 4.58
CA ILE A 216 6.07 9.64 5.54
C ILE A 216 6.74 9.39 6.88
N ASP A 217 7.39 10.43 7.39
CA ASP A 217 8.06 10.43 8.68
C ASP A 217 7.39 11.47 9.60
N ASP A 218 7.20 11.10 10.85
CA ASP A 218 6.81 12.02 11.92
C ASP A 218 8.06 12.69 12.46
N ILE A 219 8.17 14.00 12.27
CA ILE A 219 9.35 14.80 12.67
C ILE A 219 9.39 14.95 14.20
N THR A 220 8.23 15.06 14.82
CA THR A 220 8.13 15.30 16.26
C THR A 220 8.50 14.09 17.09
N GLU A 221 8.14 12.90 16.61
CA GLU A 221 8.43 11.63 17.28
C GLU A 221 9.62 10.86 16.69
N ASN A 222 10.21 11.40 15.63
CA ASN A 222 11.31 10.76 14.88
C ASN A 222 10.99 9.30 14.50
N THR A 223 9.76 9.07 14.06
CA THR A 223 9.26 7.75 13.69
C THR A 223 8.83 7.70 12.24
N GLN A 224 9.12 6.59 11.58
CA GLN A 224 8.65 6.34 10.22
C GLN A 224 7.22 5.80 10.26
N ILE A 225 6.28 6.59 9.72
CA ILE A 225 4.85 6.25 9.68
C ILE A 225 4.58 5.31 8.52
N ILE A 226 5.05 5.67 7.32
CA ILE A 226 4.93 4.84 6.12
C ILE A 226 6.31 4.61 5.56
N ASP A 227 6.68 3.34 5.45
CA ASP A 227 7.98 2.93 4.94
C ASP A 227 8.10 3.28 3.45
N HIS A 228 7.18 2.77 2.64
CA HIS A 228 7.09 3.15 1.23
C HIS A 228 5.81 2.65 0.57
N VAL A 229 5.35 3.42 -0.41
CA VAL A 229 4.38 2.98 -1.42
C VAL A 229 5.07 3.08 -2.76
N ILE A 230 5.17 1.97 -3.48
CA ILE A 230 5.85 1.91 -4.77
C ILE A 230 4.82 1.81 -5.89
N LEU A 231 4.85 2.80 -6.78
CA LEU A 231 4.15 2.74 -8.07
C LEU A 231 5.18 2.69 -9.19
N SER A 232 4.85 2.04 -10.28
CA SER A 232 5.73 2.02 -11.45
C SER A 232 4.97 1.93 -12.75
N LYS A 233 5.47 2.64 -13.78
CA LYS A 233 4.96 2.57 -15.16
C LYS A 233 6.13 2.46 -16.13
N ALA A 234 5.89 1.74 -17.22
CA ALA A 234 6.86 1.59 -18.30
C ALA A 234 6.26 2.10 -19.61
N ALA A 235 7.05 2.87 -20.35
CA ALA A 235 6.65 3.38 -21.67
C ALA A 235 7.71 3.09 -22.73
N LYS A 236 7.30 3.18 -24.00
CA LYS A 236 8.10 2.87 -25.17
C LYS A 236 8.20 4.08 -26.08
N ASN A 237 9.37 4.27 -26.68
CA ASN A 237 9.59 5.24 -27.78
C ASN A 237 10.60 4.67 -28.78
N PHE A 238 10.39 4.89 -30.08
CA PHE A 238 11.27 4.36 -31.13
C PHE A 238 12.45 5.29 -31.43
N ASP A 239 12.30 6.58 -31.15
CA ASP A 239 13.27 7.60 -31.53
C ASP A 239 14.34 7.80 -30.46
N PHE A 240 13.90 8.11 -29.21
CA PHE A 240 14.79 8.53 -28.15
C PHE A 240 14.41 7.90 -26.81
N VAL A 241 15.44 7.52 -26.02
CA VAL A 241 15.25 6.95 -24.67
C VAL A 241 14.66 7.98 -23.72
N GLU A 242 15.02 9.25 -23.84
CA GLU A 242 14.50 10.35 -23.04
C GLU A 242 12.99 10.52 -23.21
N ARG A 243 12.49 10.39 -24.44
CA ARG A 243 11.04 10.44 -24.71
C ARG A 243 10.29 9.26 -24.11
N ALA A 244 10.92 8.08 -24.07
CA ALA A 244 10.34 6.94 -23.36
C ALA A 244 10.30 7.22 -21.85
N GLY A 245 11.33 7.82 -21.27
CA GLY A 245 11.39 8.24 -19.87
C GLY A 245 10.33 9.26 -19.51
N ILE A 246 10.20 10.33 -20.30
CA ILE A 246 9.17 11.37 -20.14
C ILE A 246 7.77 10.76 -20.15
N LYS A 247 7.49 9.91 -21.15
CA LYS A 247 6.20 9.25 -21.25
C LYS A 247 5.91 8.34 -20.05
N ALA A 248 6.91 7.60 -19.57
CA ALA A 248 6.77 6.75 -18.38
C ALA A 248 6.43 7.58 -17.12
N LEU A 249 7.06 8.77 -16.96
CA LEU A 249 6.76 9.69 -15.86
C LEU A 249 5.36 10.31 -15.97
N GLN A 250 4.91 10.67 -17.17
CA GLN A 250 3.55 11.17 -17.39
C GLN A 250 2.49 10.11 -17.04
N GLU A 251 2.70 8.87 -17.48
CA GLU A 251 1.82 7.76 -17.14
C GLU A 251 1.84 7.43 -15.64
N LEU A 252 3.01 7.55 -14.99
CA LEU A 252 3.14 7.39 -13.55
C LEU A 252 2.44 8.50 -12.77
N SER A 253 2.57 9.76 -13.19
CA SER A 253 1.85 10.90 -12.61
C SER A 253 0.34 10.67 -12.67
N HIS A 254 -0.19 10.29 -13.82
CA HIS A 254 -1.60 9.98 -13.97
C HIS A 254 -2.07 8.81 -13.07
N GLU A 255 -1.24 7.79 -12.91
CA GLU A 255 -1.56 6.67 -12.01
C GLU A 255 -1.51 7.08 -10.54
N SER A 256 -0.51 7.88 -10.14
CA SER A 256 -0.42 8.39 -8.77
C SER A 256 -1.62 9.25 -8.40
N MET A 257 -2.11 10.08 -9.34
CA MET A 257 -3.34 10.83 -9.16
C MET A 257 -4.55 9.91 -8.93
N LYS A 258 -4.68 8.81 -9.67
CA LYS A 258 -5.74 7.84 -9.42
C LYS A 258 -5.64 7.17 -8.05
N VAL A 259 -4.42 6.93 -7.59
CA VAL A 259 -4.19 6.29 -6.28
C VAL A 259 -4.47 7.22 -5.11
N PHE A 260 -4.03 8.48 -5.21
CA PHE A 260 -4.08 9.42 -4.10
C PHE A 260 -5.29 10.36 -4.14
N CYS A 261 -5.95 10.54 -5.30
CA CYS A 261 -6.91 11.62 -5.51
C CYS A 261 -8.34 11.15 -5.85
N ASN A 262 -8.54 9.92 -6.22
CA ASN A 262 -9.89 9.44 -6.56
C ASN A 262 -10.52 8.64 -5.44
#